data_073e53c96649789821b2b2740baaf4f7
#
_entry.id   073e53c96649789821b2b2740baaf4f7
#
_cell.length_a   1.000
_cell.length_b   1.000
_cell.length_c   1.000
_cell.angle_alpha   90.00
_cell.angle_beta   90.00
_cell.angle_gamma   90.00
#
_symmetry.space_group_name_H-M   'P 1'
#
loop_
_entity.id
_entity.type
_entity.pdbx_description
1 polymer ?
#
loop_
_entity_poly.entity_id
_entity_poly.type
_entity_poly.pdbx_seq_one_letter_code
_entity_poly.pdbx_strand_id
1 'polypeptide(L)'
;MKKLLALLLALTLCATAAFAAEGVFDYTVFEENEDIDLEIDNFDKSWSISISTFDETFTGFSAQGTLDGKVEMAGLIFVGDNCDEVKVLLDDTMYTFNTRMQEVVLDLGGCLITLTPETESFFQALATAESVDIRLTTAGGEDIDTSITGSDLEEIQFVLTELFAQDVMNCYTEDGEDTWDTADLLQPMTVD
;
A
#
# COMPACT_ATOMS: atom_id res chain seq x y z
N MET A 1 24.96 4.34 36.01
CA MET A 1 23.59 4.45 35.53
C MET A 1 23.49 4.77 34.03
N LYS A 2 24.15 5.84 33.49
CA LYS A 2 24.09 6.17 32.05
C LYS A 2 24.56 5.07 31.08
N LYS A 3 25.62 4.30 31.48
CA LYS A 3 26.12 3.18 30.65
C LYS A 3 25.21 1.96 30.65
N LEU A 4 24.44 1.75 31.71
CA LEU A 4 23.47 0.66 31.80
C LEU A 4 22.24 0.97 30.97
N LEU A 5 21.82 2.24 30.95
CA LEU A 5 20.68 2.70 30.12
C LEU A 5 20.99 2.62 28.62
N ALA A 6 22.23 2.97 28.23
CA ALA A 6 22.69 2.84 26.85
C ALA A 6 22.79 1.38 26.39
N LEU A 7 23.16 0.48 27.28
CA LEU A 7 23.21 -0.95 26.99
C LEU A 7 21.81 -1.56 26.87
N LEU A 8 20.86 -1.12 27.70
CA LEU A 8 19.44 -1.53 27.59
C LEU A 8 18.79 -1.01 26.30
N LEU A 9 19.07 0.25 25.92
CA LEU A 9 18.57 0.83 24.67
C LEU A 9 19.14 0.11 23.43
N ALA A 10 20.44 -0.25 23.49
CA ALA A 10 21.07 -1.01 22.40
C ALA A 10 20.51 -2.44 22.30
N LEU A 11 20.18 -3.07 23.43
CA LEU A 11 19.57 -4.41 23.44
C LEU A 11 18.12 -4.41 22.95
N THR A 12 17.34 -3.36 23.24
CA THR A 12 15.97 -3.22 22.69
C THR A 12 16.00 -2.93 21.19
N LEU A 13 16.91 -2.09 20.69
CA LEU A 13 17.11 -1.86 19.27
C LEU A 13 17.61 -3.11 18.51
N CYS A 14 18.45 -3.94 19.16
CA CYS A 14 18.87 -5.21 18.55
C CYS A 14 17.77 -6.28 18.58
N ALA A 15 16.83 -6.22 19.52
CA ALA A 15 15.71 -7.18 19.56
C ALA A 15 14.67 -6.89 18.47
N THR A 16 14.40 -5.62 18.16
CA THR A 16 13.52 -5.25 17.04
C THR A 16 14.15 -5.55 15.67
N ALA A 17 15.47 -5.43 15.53
CA ALA A 17 16.17 -5.82 14.31
C ALA A 17 16.27 -7.35 14.09
N ALA A 18 16.04 -8.16 15.13
CA ALA A 18 16.13 -9.61 15.03
C ALA A 18 14.85 -10.25 14.42
N PHE A 19 13.70 -9.56 14.45
CA PHE A 19 12.48 -10.04 13.79
C PHE A 19 12.48 -9.76 12.29
N ALA A 20 13.10 -8.67 11.83
CA ALA A 20 13.27 -8.38 10.40
C ALA A 20 14.18 -9.38 9.65
N ALA A 21 14.92 -10.24 10.37
CA ALA A 21 15.87 -11.17 9.76
C ALA A 21 15.25 -12.44 9.16
N GLU A 22 13.96 -12.69 9.33
CA GLU A 22 13.30 -13.93 8.87
C GLU A 22 12.22 -13.74 7.80
N GLY A 23 12.00 -12.51 7.29
CA GLY A 23 10.96 -12.25 6.29
C GLY A 23 9.55 -12.60 6.79
N VAL A 24 9.29 -12.30 8.06
CA VAL A 24 7.99 -12.49 8.72
C VAL A 24 7.43 -11.13 9.10
N PHE A 25 6.28 -10.79 8.55
CA PHE A 25 5.57 -9.56 8.86
C PHE A 25 4.67 -9.74 10.08
N ASP A 26 4.78 -8.85 11.05
CA ASP A 26 3.92 -8.81 12.22
C ASP A 26 2.72 -7.90 11.97
N TYR A 27 1.61 -8.49 11.50
CA TYR A 27 0.37 -7.76 11.23
C TYR A 27 -0.34 -7.29 12.52
N THR A 28 0.04 -7.81 13.71
CA THR A 28 -0.61 -7.43 14.97
C THR A 28 -0.34 -5.97 15.37
N VAL A 29 0.63 -5.30 14.74
CA VAL A 29 0.86 -3.87 14.90
C VAL A 29 -0.37 -3.03 14.54
N PHE A 30 -1.23 -3.55 13.67
CA PHE A 30 -2.47 -2.89 13.27
C PHE A 30 -3.60 -3.03 14.30
N GLU A 31 -3.56 -4.05 15.18
CA GLU A 31 -4.57 -4.22 16.25
C GLU A 31 -4.54 -3.07 17.28
N GLU A 32 -3.41 -2.38 17.40
CA GLU A 32 -3.24 -1.28 18.36
C GLU A 32 -3.81 0.06 17.86
N ASN A 33 -4.17 0.15 16.57
CA ASN A 33 -4.74 1.35 15.97
C ASN A 33 -6.26 1.17 15.75
N GLU A 34 -7.06 1.91 16.53
CA GLU A 34 -8.53 1.83 16.49
C GLU A 34 -9.13 2.34 15.16
N ASP A 35 -8.36 3.09 14.36
CA ASP A 35 -8.79 3.63 13.07
C ASP A 35 -8.56 2.64 11.91
N ILE A 36 -7.80 1.56 12.15
CA ILE A 36 -7.52 0.52 11.15
C ILE A 36 -8.45 -0.68 11.35
N ASP A 37 -9.25 -0.98 10.33
CA ASP A 37 -10.09 -2.17 10.33
C ASP A 37 -9.27 -3.39 9.85
N LEU A 38 -8.74 -4.12 10.83
CA LEU A 38 -8.00 -5.36 10.60
C LEU A 38 -8.95 -6.55 10.68
N GLU A 39 -9.16 -7.21 9.57
CA GLU A 39 -9.89 -8.48 9.50
C GLU A 39 -8.95 -9.67 9.62
N ILE A 40 -9.32 -10.65 10.47
CA ILE A 40 -8.58 -11.91 10.64
C ILE A 40 -9.49 -13.07 10.30
N ASP A 41 -9.14 -13.84 9.26
CA ASP A 41 -9.79 -15.08 8.91
C ASP A 41 -8.99 -16.29 9.42
N ASN A 42 -9.56 -16.94 10.45
CA ASN A 42 -8.95 -18.13 11.05
C ASN A 42 -9.14 -19.41 10.22
N PHE A 43 -10.06 -19.42 9.25
CA PHE A 43 -10.26 -20.56 8.36
C PHE A 43 -9.24 -20.55 7.23
N ASP A 44 -9.09 -19.40 6.56
CA ASP A 44 -8.14 -19.22 5.46
C ASP A 44 -6.73 -18.88 5.94
N LYS A 45 -6.59 -18.64 7.27
CA LYS A 45 -5.30 -18.27 7.87
C LYS A 45 -4.73 -16.99 7.30
N SER A 46 -5.59 -16.01 7.05
CA SER A 46 -5.25 -14.74 6.45
C SER A 46 -5.62 -13.56 7.35
N TRP A 47 -4.98 -12.43 7.07
CA TRP A 47 -5.35 -11.12 7.57
C TRP A 47 -5.54 -10.17 6.39
N SER A 48 -6.38 -9.16 6.55
CA SER A 48 -6.55 -8.11 5.57
C SER A 48 -6.89 -6.77 6.20
N ILE A 49 -6.49 -5.71 5.51
CA ILE A 49 -6.84 -4.32 5.80
C ILE A 49 -7.44 -3.73 4.54
N SER A 50 -8.51 -2.96 4.69
CA SER A 50 -9.12 -2.22 3.60
C SER A 50 -9.46 -0.81 4.07
N ILE A 51 -8.85 0.19 3.44
CA ILE A 51 -9.13 1.60 3.63
C ILE A 51 -9.79 2.08 2.33
N SER A 52 -11.04 2.55 2.41
CA SER A 52 -11.78 2.95 1.23
C SER A 52 -12.30 4.35 1.33
N THR A 53 -11.99 5.17 0.34
CA THR A 53 -12.61 6.48 0.16
C THR A 53 -13.90 6.28 -0.65
N PHE A 54 -15.04 6.67 -0.07
CA PHE A 54 -16.31 6.63 -0.77
C PHE A 54 -16.52 7.93 -1.54
N ASP A 55 -15.87 8.03 -2.69
CA ASP A 55 -16.16 9.05 -3.69
C ASP A 55 -16.83 8.41 -4.92
N GLU A 56 -17.18 9.20 -5.96
CA GLU A 56 -17.80 8.71 -7.20
C GLU A 56 -16.98 7.62 -7.90
N THR A 57 -15.68 7.57 -7.63
CA THR A 57 -14.78 6.46 -7.98
C THR A 57 -14.31 5.81 -6.69
N PHE A 58 -14.63 4.53 -6.50
CA PHE A 58 -14.11 3.80 -5.36
C PHE A 58 -12.57 3.75 -5.45
N THR A 59 -11.93 4.57 -4.64
CA THR A 59 -10.48 4.58 -4.48
C THR A 59 -10.17 4.07 -3.09
N GLY A 60 -9.20 3.19 -2.95
CA GLY A 60 -8.86 2.65 -1.65
C GLY A 60 -7.44 2.12 -1.62
N PHE A 61 -7.04 1.71 -0.44
CA PHE A 61 -5.82 0.95 -0.19
C PHE A 61 -6.18 -0.38 0.45
N SER A 62 -5.54 -1.44 0.02
CA SER A 62 -5.68 -2.74 0.65
C SER A 62 -4.32 -3.37 0.90
N ALA A 63 -4.21 -4.07 2.02
CA ALA A 63 -3.08 -4.96 2.30
C ALA A 63 -3.62 -6.27 2.86
N GLN A 64 -3.02 -7.37 2.46
CA GLN A 64 -3.40 -8.70 2.93
C GLN A 64 -2.20 -9.65 3.00
N GLY A 65 -2.36 -10.69 3.79
CA GLY A 65 -1.34 -11.71 3.94
C GLY A 65 -1.79 -12.87 4.81
N THR A 66 -0.86 -13.74 5.12
CA THR A 66 -1.11 -14.95 5.90
C THR A 66 -0.76 -14.76 7.38
N LEU A 67 -1.40 -15.53 8.26
CA LEU A 67 -1.17 -15.46 9.72
C LEU A 67 0.23 -15.93 10.15
N ASP A 68 0.98 -16.58 9.27
CA ASP A 68 2.39 -16.90 9.49
C ASP A 68 3.35 -15.79 9.06
N GLY A 69 2.82 -14.62 8.73
CA GLY A 69 3.57 -13.39 8.52
C GLY A 69 4.09 -13.18 7.10
N LYS A 70 3.44 -13.76 6.11
CA LYS A 70 3.69 -13.41 4.71
C LYS A 70 2.74 -12.35 4.24
N VAL A 71 3.23 -11.42 3.41
CA VAL A 71 2.41 -10.44 2.71
C VAL A 71 2.12 -11.00 1.32
N GLU A 72 0.86 -10.97 0.92
CA GLU A 72 0.42 -11.43 -0.39
C GLU A 72 0.19 -10.26 -1.33
N MET A 73 -0.32 -9.15 -0.79
CA MET A 73 -0.61 -7.95 -1.57
C MET A 73 -0.63 -6.72 -0.67
N ALA A 74 -0.13 -5.61 -1.17
CA ALA A 74 -0.39 -4.28 -0.64
C ALA A 74 -0.46 -3.30 -1.82
N GLY A 75 -1.44 -2.40 -1.84
CA GLY A 75 -1.55 -1.47 -2.96
C GLY A 75 -2.78 -0.60 -2.98
N LEU A 76 -2.79 0.35 -3.91
CA LEU A 76 -3.93 1.21 -4.23
C LEU A 76 -4.86 0.50 -5.21
N ILE A 77 -6.14 0.54 -4.90
CA ILE A 77 -7.21 -0.05 -5.70
C ILE A 77 -8.09 1.08 -6.24
N PHE A 78 -8.36 1.05 -7.53
CA PHE A 78 -9.28 1.95 -8.20
C PHE A 78 -10.36 1.10 -8.87
N VAL A 79 -11.62 1.26 -8.45
CA VAL A 79 -12.75 0.54 -9.03
C VAL A 79 -13.62 1.52 -9.80
N GLY A 80 -13.91 1.22 -11.06
CA GLY A 80 -14.71 2.07 -11.91
C GLY A 80 -14.71 1.57 -13.36
N ASP A 81 -15.09 2.44 -14.28
CA ASP A 81 -15.03 2.15 -15.70
C ASP A 81 -13.59 1.92 -16.15
N ASN A 82 -13.44 1.16 -17.23
CA ASN A 82 -12.17 0.80 -17.85
C ASN A 82 -11.18 1.97 -17.86
N CYS A 83 -10.13 1.87 -17.04
CA CYS A 83 -9.12 2.90 -16.89
C CYS A 83 -7.86 2.48 -17.64
N ASP A 84 -7.38 3.30 -18.58
CA ASP A 84 -6.16 3.04 -19.36
C ASP A 84 -4.91 3.63 -18.68
N GLU A 85 -5.08 4.72 -17.93
CA GLU A 85 -3.99 5.43 -17.29
C GLU A 85 -4.44 5.96 -15.92
N VAL A 86 -3.56 5.86 -14.93
CA VAL A 86 -3.69 6.53 -13.62
C VAL A 86 -2.52 7.49 -13.45
N LYS A 87 -2.83 8.74 -13.16
CA LYS A 87 -1.86 9.74 -12.72
C LYS A 87 -2.08 10.05 -11.26
N VAL A 88 -1.03 9.97 -10.46
CA VAL A 88 -1.04 10.35 -9.05
C VAL A 88 -0.04 11.47 -8.84
N LEU A 89 -0.54 12.62 -8.43
CA LEU A 89 0.26 13.76 -8.02
C LEU A 89 0.46 13.69 -6.52
N LEU A 90 1.69 13.46 -6.08
CA LEU A 90 2.11 13.50 -4.69
C LEU A 90 2.90 14.80 -4.50
N ASP A 91 2.31 15.76 -3.79
CA ASP A 91 2.85 17.11 -3.67
C ASP A 91 3.17 17.72 -5.05
N ASP A 92 4.44 17.85 -5.41
CA ASP A 92 4.90 18.40 -6.69
C ASP A 92 5.41 17.32 -7.68
N THR A 93 5.23 16.05 -7.37
CA THR A 93 5.74 14.94 -8.19
C THR A 93 4.59 14.11 -8.77
N MET A 94 4.52 14.03 -10.09
CA MET A 94 3.52 13.24 -10.79
C MET A 94 4.08 11.86 -11.14
N TYR A 95 3.36 10.84 -10.73
CA TYR A 95 3.56 9.44 -11.09
C TYR A 95 2.49 9.02 -12.09
N THR A 96 2.89 8.37 -13.17
CA THR A 96 1.96 7.91 -14.20
C THR A 96 2.07 6.39 -14.33
N PHE A 97 0.92 5.73 -14.27
CA PHE A 97 0.81 4.29 -14.40
C PHE A 97 -0.02 3.95 -15.63
N ASN A 98 0.49 3.09 -16.48
CA ASN A 98 -0.29 2.46 -17.52
C ASN A 98 -1.01 1.26 -16.89
N THR A 99 -2.31 1.32 -16.90
CA THR A 99 -3.11 0.25 -16.32
C THR A 99 -3.37 -0.82 -17.36
N ARG A 100 -3.27 -2.07 -16.95
CA ARG A 100 -3.89 -3.18 -17.67
C ARG A 100 -5.18 -3.47 -16.94
N MET A 101 -6.28 -3.49 -17.69
CA MET A 101 -7.57 -3.86 -17.12
C MET A 101 -7.48 -5.19 -16.41
N GLN A 102 -7.89 -5.18 -15.16
CA GLN A 102 -8.13 -6.39 -14.40
C GLN A 102 -9.60 -6.43 -13.96
N GLU A 103 -10.13 -7.61 -13.91
CA GLU A 103 -11.39 -7.90 -13.25
C GLU A 103 -11.11 -7.92 -11.74
N VAL A 104 -11.12 -6.73 -11.12
CA VAL A 104 -10.61 -6.57 -9.74
C VAL A 104 -11.62 -7.05 -8.71
N VAL A 105 -12.93 -6.82 -8.88
CA VAL A 105 -13.97 -7.21 -7.91
C VAL A 105 -15.30 -7.43 -8.61
N LEU A 106 -15.91 -8.61 -8.52
CA LEU A 106 -17.31 -8.90 -8.85
C LEU A 106 -17.77 -8.40 -10.22
N ASP A 107 -17.03 -8.65 -11.29
CA ASP A 107 -17.29 -8.17 -12.65
C ASP A 107 -17.20 -6.61 -12.82
N LEU A 108 -16.68 -5.90 -11.82
CA LEU A 108 -16.37 -4.48 -11.92
C LEU A 108 -14.95 -4.28 -12.47
N GLY A 109 -14.82 -3.43 -13.46
CA GLY A 109 -13.52 -2.98 -13.97
C GLY A 109 -12.77 -2.19 -12.91
N GLY A 110 -11.44 -2.21 -12.98
CA GLY A 110 -10.61 -1.46 -12.07
C GLY A 110 -9.14 -1.59 -12.40
N CYS A 111 -8.31 -0.89 -11.67
CA CYS A 111 -6.87 -1.09 -11.72
C CYS A 111 -6.29 -1.19 -10.30
N LEU A 112 -5.18 -1.88 -10.20
CA LEU A 112 -4.44 -2.09 -8.97
C LEU A 112 -2.99 -1.62 -9.18
N ILE A 113 -2.53 -0.73 -8.32
CA ILE A 113 -1.11 -0.36 -8.21
C ILE A 113 -0.58 -1.07 -6.98
N THR A 114 0.14 -2.18 -7.17
CA THR A 114 0.71 -2.96 -6.08
C THR A 114 2.07 -2.44 -5.66
N LEU A 115 2.39 -2.60 -4.39
CA LEU A 115 3.71 -2.36 -3.83
C LEU A 115 4.64 -3.49 -4.28
N THR A 116 5.55 -3.17 -5.19
CA THR A 116 6.59 -4.04 -5.73
C THR A 116 7.93 -3.31 -5.72
N PRO A 117 9.06 -3.96 -5.99
CA PRO A 117 10.34 -3.27 -6.12
C PRO A 117 10.33 -2.12 -7.15
N GLU A 118 9.54 -2.23 -8.21
CA GLU A 118 9.41 -1.21 -9.25
C GLU A 118 8.60 0.00 -8.79
N THR A 119 7.61 -0.20 -7.93
CA THR A 119 6.71 0.85 -7.42
C THR A 119 7.07 1.32 -6.01
N GLU A 120 8.07 0.73 -5.37
CA GLU A 120 8.48 1.04 -3.99
C GLU A 120 8.69 2.53 -3.76
N SER A 121 9.39 3.21 -4.68
CA SER A 121 9.68 4.65 -4.56
C SER A 121 8.40 5.51 -4.56
N PHE A 122 7.36 5.09 -5.28
CA PHE A 122 6.06 5.73 -5.27
C PHE A 122 5.38 5.57 -3.90
N PHE A 123 5.33 4.35 -3.36
CA PHE A 123 4.71 4.11 -2.06
C PHE A 123 5.49 4.73 -0.90
N GLN A 124 6.82 4.83 -0.99
CA GLN A 124 7.63 5.58 -0.03
C GLN A 124 7.29 7.08 -0.06
N ALA A 125 7.07 7.66 -1.26
CA ALA A 125 6.62 9.03 -1.38
C ALA A 125 5.19 9.22 -0.84
N LEU A 126 4.27 8.30 -1.15
CA LEU A 126 2.89 8.32 -0.66
C LEU A 126 2.83 8.26 0.89
N ALA A 127 3.71 7.48 1.52
CA ALA A 127 3.78 7.37 2.98
C ALA A 127 4.10 8.71 3.68
N THR A 128 4.56 9.73 2.96
CA THR A 128 4.96 11.03 3.52
C THR A 128 4.39 12.24 2.79
N ALA A 129 3.54 12.05 1.80
CA ALA A 129 2.95 13.12 1.01
C ALA A 129 1.99 13.97 1.85
N GLU A 130 2.01 15.30 1.64
CA GLU A 130 1.06 16.22 2.27
C GLU A 130 -0.27 16.29 1.48
N SER A 131 -0.20 16.01 0.16
CA SER A 131 -1.36 15.99 -0.73
C SER A 131 -1.28 14.85 -1.75
N VAL A 132 -2.44 14.28 -2.08
CA VAL A 132 -2.59 13.18 -3.03
C VAL A 132 -3.76 13.49 -3.96
N ASP A 133 -3.47 13.91 -5.18
CA ASP A 133 -4.46 14.11 -6.24
C ASP A 133 -4.33 13.00 -7.29
N ILE A 134 -5.45 12.48 -7.75
CA ILE A 134 -5.50 11.33 -8.64
C ILE A 134 -6.35 11.68 -9.86
N ARG A 135 -5.83 11.36 -11.04
CA ARG A 135 -6.58 11.40 -12.30
C ARG A 135 -6.60 10.03 -12.93
N LEU A 136 -7.81 9.54 -13.15
CA LEU A 136 -8.08 8.32 -13.90
C LEU A 136 -8.50 8.70 -15.31
N THR A 137 -7.80 8.19 -16.33
CA THR A 137 -8.22 8.35 -17.72
C THR A 137 -8.88 7.06 -18.20
N THR A 138 -10.18 7.13 -18.50
CA THR A 138 -10.94 5.96 -18.96
C THR A 138 -10.56 5.57 -20.39
N ALA A 139 -10.87 4.34 -20.81
CA ALA A 139 -10.72 3.87 -22.19
C ALA A 139 -11.51 4.70 -23.21
N GLY A 140 -12.52 5.44 -22.77
CA GLY A 140 -13.26 6.42 -23.56
C GLY A 140 -12.58 7.77 -23.71
N GLY A 141 -11.47 7.99 -23.01
CA GLY A 141 -10.71 9.25 -22.98
C GLY A 141 -11.34 10.31 -22.09
N GLU A 142 -12.19 9.92 -21.14
CA GLU A 142 -12.72 10.81 -20.11
C GLU A 142 -11.77 10.79 -18.89
N ASP A 143 -11.49 11.99 -18.35
CA ASP A 143 -10.72 12.13 -17.13
C ASP A 143 -11.65 12.23 -15.91
N ILE A 144 -11.34 11.46 -14.87
CA ILE A 144 -12.03 11.49 -13.59
C ILE A 144 -10.99 11.91 -12.55
N ASP A 145 -11.22 13.04 -11.91
CA ASP A 145 -10.32 13.57 -10.87
C ASP A 145 -10.88 13.23 -9.48
N THR A 146 -10.02 12.73 -8.60
CA THR A 146 -10.31 12.46 -7.19
C THR A 146 -9.08 12.77 -6.34
N SER A 147 -9.21 12.70 -5.01
CA SER A 147 -8.10 12.91 -4.09
C SER A 147 -8.25 12.04 -2.85
N ILE A 148 -7.12 11.68 -2.24
CA ILE A 148 -7.10 11.03 -0.92
C ILE A 148 -6.71 12.10 0.10
N THR A 149 -7.57 12.33 1.10
CA THR A 149 -7.38 13.42 2.06
C THR A 149 -7.83 13.01 3.47
N GLY A 150 -7.43 13.78 4.48
CA GLY A 150 -7.90 13.62 5.85
C GLY A 150 -7.51 12.28 6.47
N SER A 151 -8.44 11.65 7.18
CA SER A 151 -8.23 10.38 7.88
C SER A 151 -7.79 9.26 6.95
N ASP A 152 -8.38 9.17 5.75
CA ASP A 152 -8.06 8.10 4.80
C ASP A 152 -6.59 8.14 4.38
N LEU A 153 -6.04 9.35 4.16
CA LEU A 153 -4.62 9.51 3.86
C LEU A 153 -3.75 9.16 5.07
N GLU A 154 -4.14 9.59 6.27
CA GLU A 154 -3.41 9.29 7.52
C GLU A 154 -3.39 7.78 7.80
N GLU A 155 -4.48 7.08 7.56
CA GLU A 155 -4.58 5.62 7.72
C GLU A 155 -3.69 4.89 6.70
N ILE A 156 -3.74 5.26 5.43
CA ILE A 156 -2.87 4.69 4.39
C ILE A 156 -1.39 4.92 4.73
N GLN A 157 -1.03 6.12 5.15
CA GLN A 157 0.34 6.46 5.54
C GLN A 157 0.82 5.68 6.76
N PHE A 158 -0.06 5.46 7.74
CA PHE A 158 0.24 4.61 8.88
C PHE A 158 0.54 3.18 8.43
N VAL A 159 -0.35 2.57 7.62
CA VAL A 159 -0.14 1.20 7.12
C VAL A 159 1.16 1.09 6.32
N LEU A 160 1.42 2.02 5.39
CA LEU A 160 2.64 2.03 4.61
C LEU A 160 3.90 2.18 5.49
N THR A 161 3.83 3.03 6.52
CA THR A 161 4.94 3.21 7.47
C THR A 161 5.27 1.91 8.20
N GLU A 162 4.27 1.18 8.68
CA GLU A 162 4.47 -0.11 9.35
C GLU A 162 4.97 -1.20 8.38
N LEU A 163 4.46 -1.23 7.14
CA LEU A 163 4.95 -2.13 6.10
C LEU A 163 6.45 -1.91 5.82
N PHE A 164 6.86 -0.66 5.63
CA PHE A 164 8.27 -0.34 5.37
C PHE A 164 9.16 -0.52 6.61
N ALA A 165 8.66 -0.23 7.82
CA ALA A 165 9.42 -0.44 9.05
C ALA A 165 9.81 -1.91 9.27
N GLN A 166 9.03 -2.83 8.72
CA GLN A 166 9.24 -4.28 8.82
C GLN A 166 9.85 -4.90 7.55
N ASP A 167 10.37 -4.08 6.63
CA ASP A 167 11.01 -4.55 5.40
C ASP A 167 10.07 -5.48 4.59
N VAL A 168 8.88 -4.96 4.30
CA VAL A 168 7.79 -5.70 3.64
C VAL A 168 8.24 -6.45 2.38
N MET A 169 9.21 -5.91 1.63
CA MET A 169 9.71 -6.53 0.40
C MET A 169 10.33 -7.92 0.63
N ASN A 170 10.85 -8.18 1.82
CA ASN A 170 11.36 -9.50 2.21
C ASN A 170 10.29 -10.41 2.82
N CYS A 171 9.07 -9.91 2.99
CA CYS A 171 7.94 -10.65 3.57
C CYS A 171 6.94 -11.17 2.53
N TYR A 172 7.08 -10.81 1.25
CA TYR A 172 6.19 -11.28 0.20
C TYR A 172 6.27 -12.80 0.00
N THR A 173 5.14 -13.40 -0.36
CA THR A 173 5.12 -14.80 -0.79
C THR A 173 5.79 -14.94 -2.16
N GLU A 174 6.50 -16.05 -2.40
CA GLU A 174 7.08 -16.33 -3.72
C GLU A 174 6.02 -16.40 -4.83
N ASP A 175 4.77 -16.77 -4.47
CA ASP A 175 3.64 -16.85 -5.40
C ASP A 175 2.91 -15.50 -5.57
N GLY A 176 3.15 -14.52 -4.69
CA GLY A 176 2.47 -13.22 -4.69
C GLY A 176 2.91 -12.31 -5.83
N GLU A 177 4.14 -12.45 -6.31
CA GLU A 177 4.65 -11.66 -7.44
C GLU A 177 3.97 -12.01 -8.77
N ASP A 178 3.45 -13.24 -8.94
CA ASP A 178 2.90 -13.73 -10.21
C ASP A 178 1.36 -13.61 -10.30
N THR A 179 0.67 -13.31 -9.19
CA THR A 179 -0.81 -13.40 -9.14
C THR A 179 -1.52 -12.10 -9.51
N TRP A 180 -0.83 -10.96 -9.42
CA TRP A 180 -1.45 -9.66 -9.68
C TRP A 180 -0.71 -8.95 -10.83
N ASP A 181 -1.41 -8.74 -11.95
CA ASP A 181 -0.93 -7.86 -13.03
C ASP A 181 -0.90 -6.42 -12.48
N THR A 182 0.26 -5.93 -12.10
CA THR A 182 0.45 -4.57 -11.63
C THR A 182 0.44 -3.57 -12.77
N ALA A 183 0.01 -2.34 -12.49
CA ALA A 183 0.16 -1.24 -13.43
C ALA A 183 1.65 -0.89 -13.62
N ASP A 184 2.08 -0.69 -14.85
CA ASP A 184 3.45 -0.30 -15.16
C ASP A 184 3.70 1.16 -14.75
N LEU A 185 4.63 1.40 -13.82
CA LEU A 185 5.06 2.75 -13.46
C LEU A 185 5.95 3.34 -14.55
N LEU A 186 5.54 4.49 -15.09
CA LEU A 186 6.40 5.32 -15.91
C LEU A 186 7.31 6.20 -15.03
N GLN A 187 8.36 6.78 -15.64
CA GLN A 187 9.28 7.65 -14.90
C GLN A 187 8.53 8.81 -14.25
N PRO A 188 8.73 9.08 -12.94
CA PRO A 188 8.09 10.20 -12.26
C PRO A 188 8.57 11.53 -12.84
N MET A 189 7.70 12.54 -12.82
CA MET A 189 7.98 13.87 -13.36
C MET A 189 7.57 14.94 -12.34
N THR A 190 8.51 15.85 -12.03
CA THR A 190 8.20 17.03 -11.22
C THR A 190 7.32 17.99 -12.02
N VAL A 191 6.28 18.51 -11.40
CA VAL A 191 5.35 19.48 -11.97
C VAL A 191 5.72 20.85 -11.40
N ASP A 192 6.10 21.81 -12.29
CA ASP A 192 6.46 23.20 -11.93
C ASP A 192 5.20 24.08 -11.76
#